data_a817d42d0fec52637430fd237bf8629a
#
_entry.id   a817d42d0fec52637430fd237bf8629a
#
_cell.length_a   1.000
_cell.length_b   1.000
_cell.length_c   1.000
_cell.angle_alpha   90.00
_cell.angle_beta   90.00
_cell.angle_gamma   90.00
#
_symmetry.space_group_name_H-M   'P 1'
#
loop_
_entity.id
_entity.type
_entity.pdbx_description
1 polymer ?
#
loop_
_entity_poly.entity_id
_entity_poly.type
_entity_poly.pdbx_seq_one_letter_code
_entity_poly.pdbx_strand_id
1 'polypeptide(L)'
;MKDDKNTHLQKEMPSKWKRLLKKRWFYPAVYLGVAAIVIASVLWIQMGSNVAEQENDTTAHNYDEEAIPTAQQQEVFVEPVLAKDVEVKTPFYDAKASAEEQESALVFYNNKYHQNQGVDYALKSGETFDVTAAMSGTVEKAEKDALLGYVVELKHSNGVTTVYQSLANANVKEGDKVEQGDVIGEAGKNSFNKDAGTHVHFEIRKDGIAVNPLEFFGKSSSAIPSVEEQQEQQEQQKQQEAQSEDMETDTDENEGEAKQKDTSRSMTNA
;
A
#
# COMPACT_ATOMS: atom_id res chain seq x y z
N MET A 1 -3.24 -40.40 -60.22
CA MET A 1 -1.84 -40.86 -60.32
C MET A 1 -1.06 -40.12 -59.25
N LYS A 2 -0.48 -40.93 -58.33
CA LYS A 2 0.43 -40.69 -57.22
C LYS A 2 -0.16 -40.26 -55.90
N ASP A 3 -0.30 -41.31 -55.07
CA ASP A 3 -0.43 -41.33 -53.65
C ASP A 3 0.84 -40.85 -52.96
N ASP A 4 0.73 -39.97 -51.94
CA ASP A 4 1.80 -39.76 -50.99
C ASP A 4 1.30 -40.19 -49.60
N LYS A 5 1.86 -41.33 -49.18
CA LYS A 5 1.66 -41.94 -47.86
C LYS A 5 2.43 -41.17 -46.80
N ASN A 6 1.70 -40.59 -45.87
CA ASN A 6 2.28 -40.02 -44.65
C ASN A 6 2.50 -41.15 -43.62
N THR A 7 3.74 -41.61 -43.51
CA THR A 7 4.13 -42.68 -42.59
C THR A 7 4.42 -42.10 -41.21
N HIS A 8 3.49 -42.28 -40.31
CA HIS A 8 3.71 -42.04 -38.86
C HIS A 8 4.64 -43.14 -38.31
N LEU A 9 5.88 -42.78 -38.02
CA LEU A 9 6.82 -43.59 -37.27
C LEU A 9 6.41 -43.65 -35.79
N GLN A 10 5.52 -44.57 -35.42
CA GLN A 10 5.33 -45.00 -34.04
C GLN A 10 6.54 -45.84 -33.64
N LYS A 11 7.42 -45.25 -32.81
CA LYS A 11 8.55 -45.91 -32.18
C LYS A 11 7.99 -46.85 -31.08
N GLU A 12 7.79 -48.10 -31.42
CA GLU A 12 7.34 -49.10 -30.43
C GLU A 12 8.39 -49.31 -29.35
N MET A 13 8.00 -49.14 -28.08
CA MET A 13 8.88 -49.44 -26.94
C MET A 13 9.18 -50.93 -26.85
N PRO A 14 10.44 -51.31 -26.55
CA PRO A 14 10.84 -52.70 -26.50
C PRO A 14 10.04 -53.46 -25.41
N SER A 15 9.62 -54.68 -25.72
CA SER A 15 8.69 -55.53 -24.97
C SER A 15 9.05 -55.78 -23.49
N LYS A 16 10.34 -55.59 -23.11
CA LYS A 16 10.85 -55.74 -21.74
C LYS A 16 10.32 -54.65 -20.80
N TRP A 17 10.10 -53.42 -21.29
CA TRP A 17 9.57 -52.28 -20.52
C TRP A 17 8.09 -52.45 -20.18
N LYS A 18 7.30 -53.03 -21.08
CA LYS A 18 5.86 -53.33 -20.85
C LYS A 18 5.63 -54.35 -19.72
N ARG A 19 6.60 -55.23 -19.43
CA ARG A 19 6.52 -56.19 -18.32
C ARG A 19 6.88 -55.58 -16.96
N LEU A 20 7.73 -54.54 -16.91
CA LEU A 20 8.12 -53.82 -15.70
C LEU A 20 6.96 -52.95 -15.18
N LEU A 21 6.23 -52.30 -16.09
CA LEU A 21 5.10 -51.42 -15.77
C LEU A 21 3.90 -52.16 -15.17
N LYS A 22 3.80 -53.49 -15.38
CA LYS A 22 2.71 -54.34 -14.82
C LYS A 22 2.94 -54.84 -13.39
N LYS A 23 4.11 -54.62 -12.80
CA LYS A 23 4.39 -55.01 -11.40
C LYS A 23 3.80 -53.98 -10.45
N ARG A 24 2.92 -54.42 -9.53
CA ARG A 24 2.26 -53.56 -8.51
C ARG A 24 3.25 -52.78 -7.65
N TRP A 25 4.53 -53.11 -7.65
CA TRP A 25 5.60 -52.44 -6.88
C TRP A 25 6.36 -51.41 -7.70
N PHE A 26 6.10 -51.27 -8.99
CA PHE A 26 6.79 -50.33 -9.85
C PHE A 26 6.47 -48.86 -9.52
N TYR A 27 5.18 -48.55 -9.32
CA TYR A 27 4.74 -47.17 -8.98
C TYR A 27 5.28 -46.65 -7.64
N PRO A 28 5.27 -47.44 -6.54
CA PRO A 28 5.91 -47.01 -5.29
C PRO A 28 7.41 -46.80 -5.43
N ALA A 29 8.12 -47.63 -6.20
CA ALA A 29 9.56 -47.46 -6.43
C ALA A 29 9.91 -46.21 -7.26
N VAL A 30 9.10 -45.89 -8.28
CA VAL A 30 9.27 -44.68 -9.08
C VAL A 30 9.00 -43.44 -8.23
N TYR A 31 7.94 -43.47 -7.39
CA TYR A 31 7.64 -42.34 -6.49
C TYR A 31 8.79 -42.06 -5.50
N LEU A 32 9.34 -43.10 -4.87
CA LEU A 32 10.49 -42.96 -3.98
C LEU A 32 11.73 -42.45 -4.70
N GLY A 33 11.96 -42.91 -5.95
CA GLY A 33 13.06 -42.44 -6.77
C GLY A 33 12.97 -40.94 -7.10
N VAL A 34 11.79 -40.47 -7.49
CA VAL A 34 11.55 -39.04 -7.77
C VAL A 34 11.69 -38.21 -6.51
N ALA A 35 11.14 -38.66 -5.37
CA ALA A 35 11.29 -37.98 -4.08
C ALA A 35 12.77 -37.84 -3.67
N ALA A 36 13.57 -38.89 -3.86
CA ALA A 36 15.01 -38.86 -3.56
C ALA A 36 15.76 -37.87 -4.46
N ILE A 37 15.40 -37.76 -5.74
CA ILE A 37 16.02 -36.80 -6.67
C ILE A 37 15.68 -35.37 -6.27
N VAL A 38 14.44 -35.08 -5.89
CA VAL A 38 14.02 -33.75 -5.41
C VAL A 38 14.78 -33.35 -4.14
N ILE A 39 14.91 -34.28 -3.17
CA ILE A 39 15.67 -34.02 -1.94
C ILE A 39 17.16 -33.79 -2.26
N ALA A 40 17.76 -34.58 -3.12
CA ALA A 40 19.15 -34.42 -3.53
C ALA A 40 19.38 -33.08 -4.26
N SER A 41 18.44 -32.64 -5.11
CA SER A 41 18.54 -31.34 -5.81
C SER A 41 18.47 -30.16 -4.86
N VAL A 42 17.59 -30.22 -3.84
CA VAL A 42 17.47 -29.18 -2.80
C VAL A 42 18.76 -29.12 -1.95
N LEU A 43 19.30 -30.28 -1.57
CA LEU A 43 20.58 -30.35 -0.84
C LEU A 43 21.75 -29.84 -1.68
N TRP A 44 21.76 -30.08 -2.98
CA TRP A 44 22.80 -29.58 -3.87
C TRP A 44 22.76 -28.04 -3.99
N ILE A 45 21.57 -27.48 -4.10
CA ILE A 45 21.39 -26.01 -4.12
C ILE A 45 21.87 -25.40 -2.79
N GLN A 46 21.55 -26.02 -1.67
CA GLN A 46 22.00 -25.54 -0.33
C GLN A 46 23.53 -25.70 -0.12
N MET A 47 24.14 -26.75 -0.66
CA MET A 47 25.61 -26.94 -0.59
C MET A 47 26.39 -26.12 -1.61
N GLY A 48 25.77 -25.72 -2.70
CA GLY A 48 26.43 -24.96 -3.80
C GLY A 48 26.60 -23.47 -3.49
N SER A 49 25.99 -22.94 -2.43
CA SER A 49 26.12 -21.53 -2.05
C SER A 49 27.25 -21.22 -1.05
N ASN A 50 28.08 -22.22 -0.71
CA ASN A 50 29.14 -22.05 0.29
C ASN A 50 30.55 -22.37 -0.22
N VAL A 51 30.90 -22.10 -1.49
CA VAL A 51 32.28 -22.21 -1.95
C VAL A 51 32.65 -21.01 -2.83
N ALA A 52 33.09 -19.96 -2.18
CA ALA A 52 34.08 -19.04 -2.72
C ALA A 52 35.00 -18.65 -1.56
N GLU A 53 35.88 -19.57 -1.16
CA GLU A 53 37.03 -19.25 -0.35
C GLU A 53 38.09 -18.63 -1.26
N GLN A 54 38.47 -17.42 -0.95
CA GLN A 54 39.72 -16.83 -1.43
C GLN A 54 40.66 -16.74 -0.23
N GLU A 55 41.67 -17.61 -0.24
CA GLU A 55 42.81 -17.54 0.69
C GLU A 55 43.48 -16.18 0.58
N ASN A 56 43.64 -15.50 1.71
CA ASN A 56 44.88 -14.76 2.01
C ASN A 56 45.08 -14.66 3.51
N ASP A 57 46.24 -15.13 3.88
CA ASP A 57 46.88 -15.24 5.16
C ASP A 57 47.03 -13.87 5.86
N THR A 58 46.91 -13.92 7.16
CA THR A 58 47.67 -13.28 8.26
C THR A 58 46.84 -12.59 9.34
N THR A 59 47.11 -13.09 10.55
CA THR A 59 47.02 -12.48 11.89
C THR A 59 45.67 -12.40 12.58
N ALA A 60 45.62 -13.24 13.63
CA ALA A 60 44.64 -13.27 14.69
C ALA A 60 44.37 -11.91 15.36
N HIS A 61 43.12 -11.50 15.35
CA HIS A 61 42.54 -10.77 16.48
C HIS A 61 41.14 -11.33 16.71
N ASN A 62 40.98 -12.06 17.80
CA ASN A 62 39.70 -12.38 18.38
C ASN A 62 39.01 -11.08 18.78
N TYR A 63 38.05 -10.66 17.98
CA TYR A 63 36.92 -9.87 18.44
C TYR A 63 35.70 -10.79 18.37
N ASP A 64 35.13 -11.12 19.52
CA ASP A 64 33.74 -11.55 19.61
C ASP A 64 32.89 -10.41 19.03
N GLU A 65 32.66 -10.42 17.73
CA GLU A 65 31.57 -9.69 17.16
C GLU A 65 30.28 -10.41 17.62
N GLU A 66 29.76 -9.98 18.77
CA GLU A 66 28.34 -10.12 19.01
C GLU A 66 27.65 -9.60 17.74
N ALA A 67 27.02 -10.51 16.98
CA ALA A 67 26.18 -10.17 15.87
C ALA A 67 25.09 -9.23 16.43
N ILE A 68 25.33 -7.92 16.28
CA ILE A 68 24.30 -6.92 16.54
C ILE A 68 23.15 -7.36 15.62
N PRO A 69 21.99 -7.76 16.14
CA PRO A 69 20.84 -8.02 15.29
C PRO A 69 20.65 -6.74 14.50
N THR A 70 20.87 -6.80 13.18
CA THR A 70 20.47 -5.74 12.27
C THR A 70 18.97 -5.62 12.48
N ALA A 71 18.56 -4.68 13.31
CA ALA A 71 17.18 -4.28 13.41
C ALA A 71 16.81 -3.97 11.95
N GLN A 72 15.96 -4.81 11.37
CA GLN A 72 15.43 -4.56 10.04
C GLN A 72 14.83 -3.16 10.14
N GLN A 73 15.51 -2.17 9.56
CA GLN A 73 14.96 -0.83 9.49
C GLN A 73 13.64 -0.99 8.72
N GLN A 74 12.56 -0.84 9.46
CA GLN A 74 11.24 -0.96 8.87
C GLN A 74 11.10 0.18 7.87
N GLU A 75 10.86 -0.18 6.60
CA GLU A 75 10.70 0.79 5.53
C GLU A 75 9.56 1.77 5.87
N VAL A 76 9.76 3.04 5.55
CA VAL A 76 8.80 4.11 5.82
C VAL A 76 8.27 4.67 4.50
N PHE A 77 7.05 5.18 4.46
CA PHE A 77 6.50 5.82 3.27
C PHE A 77 7.29 7.07 2.88
N VAL A 78 7.56 7.21 1.59
CA VAL A 78 8.07 8.45 0.99
C VAL A 78 7.05 9.04 0.03
N GLU A 79 7.19 10.31 -0.29
CA GLU A 79 6.35 10.93 -1.32
C GLU A 79 6.56 10.23 -2.67
N PRO A 80 5.49 10.02 -3.46
CA PRO A 80 5.57 9.29 -4.73
C PRO A 80 6.19 10.11 -5.86
N VAL A 81 6.80 11.25 -5.55
CA VAL A 81 7.31 12.23 -6.51
C VAL A 81 8.67 12.74 -6.06
N LEU A 82 9.68 12.65 -6.93
CA LEU A 82 11.04 13.11 -6.65
C LEU A 82 11.33 14.53 -7.17
N ALA A 83 10.42 15.16 -7.89
CA ALA A 83 10.60 16.48 -8.48
C ALA A 83 10.55 17.60 -7.40
N LYS A 84 11.42 18.61 -7.54
CA LYS A 84 11.59 19.67 -6.52
C LYS A 84 10.47 20.72 -6.49
N ASP A 85 9.76 20.91 -7.62
CA ASP A 85 8.73 21.94 -7.79
C ASP A 85 7.32 21.36 -7.77
N VAL A 86 7.14 20.30 -7.00
CA VAL A 86 5.84 19.65 -6.77
C VAL A 86 5.03 20.47 -5.77
N GLU A 87 3.74 20.59 -6.05
CA GLU A 87 2.76 21.17 -5.12
C GLU A 87 1.58 20.20 -4.94
N VAL A 88 0.96 20.25 -3.77
CA VAL A 88 -0.32 19.62 -3.53
C VAL A 88 -1.39 20.45 -4.22
N LYS A 89 -2.04 19.87 -5.21
CA LYS A 89 -3.10 20.52 -6.01
C LYS A 89 -4.48 20.38 -5.36
N THR A 90 -4.78 19.17 -4.90
CA THR A 90 -6.00 18.81 -4.19
C THR A 90 -5.60 17.98 -2.97
N PRO A 91 -5.82 18.45 -1.73
CA PRO A 91 -5.48 17.70 -0.54
C PRO A 91 -6.47 16.56 -0.27
N PHE A 92 -6.14 15.69 0.68
CA PHE A 92 -7.05 14.69 1.23
C PHE A 92 -8.22 15.39 1.94
N TYR A 93 -9.44 14.87 1.76
CA TYR A 93 -10.63 15.40 2.45
C TYR A 93 -10.68 14.92 3.90
N ASP A 94 -10.55 15.86 4.83
CA ASP A 94 -10.75 15.60 6.24
C ASP A 94 -12.07 16.26 6.71
N ALA A 95 -12.99 15.45 7.22
CA ALA A 95 -14.27 15.93 7.74
C ALA A 95 -14.13 16.80 9.01
N LYS A 96 -12.97 16.77 9.68
CA LYS A 96 -12.67 17.55 10.89
C LYS A 96 -11.94 18.86 10.59
N ALA A 97 -11.49 19.06 9.35
CA ALA A 97 -10.81 20.27 8.92
C ALA A 97 -11.79 21.46 8.84
N SER A 98 -11.26 22.67 8.72
CA SER A 98 -12.06 23.87 8.49
C SER A 98 -12.89 23.78 7.19
N ALA A 99 -13.97 24.55 7.10
CA ALA A 99 -14.83 24.54 5.90
C ALA A 99 -14.04 24.92 4.64
N GLU A 100 -13.07 25.81 4.74
CA GLU A 100 -12.21 26.24 3.62
C GLU A 100 -11.29 25.09 3.16
N GLU A 101 -10.69 24.37 4.10
CA GLU A 101 -9.86 23.19 3.79
C GLU A 101 -10.71 22.05 3.20
N GLN A 102 -11.90 21.81 3.73
CA GLN A 102 -12.83 20.83 3.16
C GLN A 102 -13.23 21.19 1.74
N GLU A 103 -13.53 22.46 1.44
CA GLU A 103 -13.87 22.92 0.09
C GLU A 103 -12.70 22.70 -0.88
N SER A 104 -11.47 22.98 -0.46
CA SER A 104 -10.26 22.79 -1.28
C SER A 104 -9.97 21.31 -1.60
N ALA A 105 -10.50 20.39 -0.80
CA ALA A 105 -10.35 18.95 -0.94
C ALA A 105 -11.51 18.28 -1.71
N LEU A 106 -12.32 19.04 -2.42
CA LEU A 106 -13.42 18.54 -3.24
C LEU A 106 -13.05 18.52 -4.72
N VAL A 107 -13.40 17.43 -5.38
CA VAL A 107 -13.29 17.26 -6.84
C VAL A 107 -14.65 17.40 -7.47
N PHE A 108 -14.81 18.30 -8.45
CA PHE A 108 -16.06 18.48 -9.19
C PHE A 108 -16.10 17.58 -10.42
N TYR A 109 -16.99 16.59 -10.40
CA TYR A 109 -17.20 15.69 -11.52
C TYR A 109 -18.68 15.38 -11.71
N ASN A 110 -19.13 15.34 -12.96
CA ASN A 110 -20.50 15.00 -13.33
C ASN A 110 -21.57 15.76 -12.52
N ASN A 111 -21.38 17.06 -12.36
CA ASN A 111 -22.26 17.97 -11.63
C ASN A 111 -22.43 17.66 -10.14
N LYS A 112 -21.42 16.99 -9.53
CA LYS A 112 -21.36 16.65 -8.11
C LYS A 112 -19.97 16.92 -7.58
N TYR A 113 -19.90 17.25 -6.30
CA TYR A 113 -18.66 17.31 -5.55
C TYR A 113 -18.37 15.96 -4.90
N HIS A 114 -17.14 15.50 -5.05
CA HIS A 114 -16.64 14.25 -4.50
C HIS A 114 -15.49 14.57 -3.54
N GLN A 115 -15.49 13.93 -2.39
CA GLN A 115 -14.40 14.02 -1.43
C GLN A 115 -13.13 13.38 -2.01
N ASN A 116 -12.00 14.09 -1.96
CA ASN A 116 -10.72 13.55 -2.40
C ASN A 116 -10.20 12.53 -1.38
N GLN A 117 -10.03 11.28 -1.82
CA GLN A 117 -9.58 10.16 -0.96
C GLN A 117 -8.06 9.97 -0.94
N GLY A 118 -7.33 10.89 -1.54
CA GLY A 118 -5.89 10.90 -1.64
C GLY A 118 -5.36 12.32 -1.72
N VAL A 119 -4.16 12.45 -2.25
CA VAL A 119 -3.51 13.74 -2.51
C VAL A 119 -3.15 13.82 -3.98
N ASP A 120 -3.53 14.92 -4.63
CA ASP A 120 -3.15 15.19 -6.01
C ASP A 120 -1.86 16.01 -6.02
N TYR A 121 -0.82 15.46 -6.61
CA TYR A 121 0.47 16.15 -6.81
C TYR A 121 0.61 16.61 -8.25
N ALA A 122 1.01 17.86 -8.44
CA ALA A 122 1.27 18.45 -9.75
C ALA A 122 2.56 19.28 -9.72
N LEU A 123 3.20 19.45 -10.88
CA LEU A 123 4.24 20.45 -11.03
C LEU A 123 3.62 21.82 -11.27
N LYS A 124 4.22 22.88 -10.71
CA LYS A 124 3.82 24.26 -10.97
C LYS A 124 3.88 24.62 -12.46
N SER A 125 4.77 23.99 -13.22
CA SER A 125 4.88 24.15 -14.67
C SER A 125 3.73 23.51 -15.44
N GLY A 126 2.98 22.57 -14.84
CA GLY A 126 1.95 21.75 -15.50
C GLY A 126 2.51 20.67 -16.41
N GLU A 127 3.83 20.44 -16.40
CA GLU A 127 4.50 19.39 -17.15
C GLU A 127 4.30 18.03 -16.51
N THR A 128 4.59 16.96 -17.27
CA THR A 128 4.62 15.60 -16.74
C THR A 128 5.88 15.35 -15.91
N PHE A 129 5.83 14.37 -15.03
CA PHE A 129 6.94 13.98 -14.16
C PHE A 129 6.86 12.48 -13.83
N ASP A 130 8.00 11.92 -13.44
CA ASP A 130 8.09 10.53 -13.00
C ASP A 130 7.37 10.33 -11.68
N VAL A 131 6.56 9.26 -11.61
CA VAL A 131 5.87 8.81 -10.41
C VAL A 131 6.55 7.56 -9.91
N THR A 132 6.89 7.55 -8.63
CA THR A 132 7.67 6.49 -7.99
C THR A 132 6.89 5.73 -6.93
N ALA A 133 7.30 4.49 -6.65
CA ALA A 133 6.74 3.70 -5.58
C ALA A 133 7.03 4.34 -4.22
N ALA A 134 6.00 4.69 -3.47
CA ALA A 134 6.12 5.30 -2.13
C ALA A 134 6.66 4.33 -1.06
N MET A 135 6.58 3.03 -1.31
CA MET A 135 7.06 1.94 -0.48
C MET A 135 7.24 0.69 -1.35
N SER A 136 8.18 -0.20 -1.00
CA SER A 136 8.37 -1.47 -1.69
C SER A 136 7.13 -2.36 -1.59
N GLY A 137 6.80 -3.05 -2.70
CA GLY A 137 5.59 -3.85 -2.75
C GLY A 137 5.49 -4.76 -3.97
N THR A 138 4.31 -5.34 -4.13
CA THR A 138 3.95 -6.12 -5.32
C THR A 138 2.81 -5.42 -6.04
N VAL A 139 2.92 -5.28 -7.35
CA VAL A 139 1.87 -4.70 -8.19
C VAL A 139 0.65 -5.63 -8.17
N GLU A 140 -0.44 -5.17 -7.59
CA GLU A 140 -1.72 -5.88 -7.55
C GLU A 140 -2.56 -5.54 -8.79
N LYS A 141 -2.40 -4.30 -9.32
CA LYS A 141 -3.12 -3.80 -10.49
C LYS A 141 -2.25 -2.83 -11.27
N ALA A 142 -2.27 -2.93 -12.60
CA ALA A 142 -1.68 -1.97 -13.51
C ALA A 142 -2.48 -1.96 -14.81
N GLU A 143 -3.49 -1.08 -14.89
CA GLU A 143 -4.41 -1.05 -16.01
C GLU A 143 -4.82 0.38 -16.38
N LYS A 144 -5.37 0.53 -17.59
CA LYS A 144 -5.93 1.80 -18.06
C LYS A 144 -7.41 1.87 -17.76
N ASP A 145 -7.81 2.85 -16.96
CA ASP A 145 -9.20 3.22 -16.72
C ASP A 145 -9.62 4.40 -17.61
N ALA A 146 -10.86 4.39 -18.08
CA ALA A 146 -11.36 5.42 -19.00
C ALA A 146 -11.58 6.79 -18.33
N LEU A 147 -11.83 6.79 -17.01
CA LEU A 147 -12.08 7.97 -16.19
C LEU A 147 -10.83 8.45 -15.45
N LEU A 148 -10.08 7.50 -14.88
CA LEU A 148 -8.99 7.76 -13.95
C LEU A 148 -7.59 7.78 -14.61
N GLY A 149 -7.46 7.46 -15.90
CA GLY A 149 -6.18 7.31 -16.58
C GLY A 149 -5.56 5.93 -16.32
N TYR A 150 -4.23 5.80 -16.39
CA TYR A 150 -3.61 4.57 -15.91
C TYR A 150 -3.63 4.54 -14.37
N VAL A 151 -3.94 3.37 -13.83
CA VAL A 151 -4.02 3.09 -12.40
C VAL A 151 -3.03 2.00 -12.06
N VAL A 152 -2.19 2.25 -11.07
CA VAL A 152 -1.28 1.26 -10.47
C VAL A 152 -1.65 1.12 -8.99
N GLU A 153 -1.80 -0.12 -8.52
CA GLU A 153 -2.03 -0.45 -7.12
C GLU A 153 -0.90 -1.36 -6.63
N LEU A 154 -0.24 -0.95 -5.56
CA LEU A 154 0.84 -1.72 -4.93
C LEU A 154 0.37 -2.25 -3.59
N LYS A 155 0.50 -3.56 -3.42
CA LYS A 155 0.23 -4.23 -2.16
C LYS A 155 1.48 -4.30 -1.30
N HIS A 156 1.34 -3.88 -0.05
CA HIS A 156 2.38 -3.89 0.97
C HIS A 156 2.04 -4.86 2.10
N SER A 157 2.87 -4.88 3.12
CA SER A 157 2.60 -5.61 4.36
C SER A 157 1.43 -4.97 5.16
N ASN A 158 0.92 -5.71 6.15
CA ASN A 158 -0.09 -5.22 7.11
C ASN A 158 -1.42 -4.75 6.49
N GLY A 159 -1.86 -5.32 5.35
CA GLY A 159 -3.12 -4.93 4.70
C GLY A 159 -3.10 -3.51 4.13
N VAL A 160 -1.92 -2.97 3.84
CA VAL A 160 -1.77 -1.64 3.24
C VAL A 160 -1.62 -1.75 1.74
N THR A 161 -2.30 -0.87 1.03
CA THR A 161 -2.21 -0.70 -0.43
C THR A 161 -1.96 0.77 -0.74
N THR A 162 -1.05 1.07 -1.67
CA THR A 162 -0.92 2.40 -2.26
C THR A 162 -1.52 2.40 -3.66
N VAL A 163 -2.23 3.47 -4.00
CA VAL A 163 -2.93 3.63 -5.28
C VAL A 163 -2.42 4.87 -5.98
N TYR A 164 -2.06 4.72 -7.24
CA TYR A 164 -1.56 5.78 -8.11
C TYR A 164 -2.48 5.88 -9.32
N GLN A 165 -3.16 7.00 -9.47
CA GLN A 165 -4.09 7.25 -10.58
C GLN A 165 -3.66 8.48 -11.36
N SER A 166 -4.35 8.76 -12.46
CA SER A 166 -4.04 9.86 -13.37
C SER A 166 -2.71 9.71 -14.10
N LEU A 167 -2.17 8.47 -14.18
CA LEU A 167 -0.93 8.24 -14.89
C LEU A 167 -1.15 8.29 -16.42
N ALA A 168 -0.16 8.83 -17.13
CA ALA A 168 -0.13 8.82 -18.61
C ALA A 168 0.18 7.42 -19.15
N ASN A 169 1.04 6.69 -18.43
CA ASN A 169 1.45 5.31 -18.71
C ASN A 169 1.69 4.55 -17.40
N ALA A 170 1.84 3.24 -17.49
CA ALA A 170 2.33 2.39 -16.41
C ALA A 170 3.59 1.66 -16.92
N ASN A 171 4.70 1.75 -16.20
CA ASN A 171 5.97 1.09 -16.52
C ASN A 171 6.08 -0.30 -15.89
N VAL A 172 5.07 -0.70 -15.12
CA VAL A 172 4.98 -1.96 -14.38
C VAL A 172 3.71 -2.71 -14.79
N LYS A 173 3.63 -3.99 -14.46
CA LYS A 173 2.48 -4.86 -14.70
C LYS A 173 2.14 -5.67 -13.47
N GLU A 174 0.93 -6.21 -13.40
CA GLU A 174 0.46 -7.09 -12.33
C GLU A 174 1.44 -8.23 -12.05
N GLY A 175 1.75 -8.45 -10.79
CA GLY A 175 2.68 -9.44 -10.28
C GLY A 175 4.14 -8.98 -10.18
N ASP A 176 4.52 -7.84 -10.75
CA ASP A 176 5.87 -7.30 -10.61
C ASP A 176 6.16 -6.90 -9.15
N LYS A 177 7.41 -7.08 -8.72
CA LYS A 177 7.91 -6.55 -7.46
C LYS A 177 8.61 -5.23 -7.74
N VAL A 178 8.32 -4.23 -6.94
CA VAL A 178 8.93 -2.91 -7.03
C VAL A 178 9.59 -2.57 -5.70
N GLU A 179 10.70 -1.86 -5.77
CA GLU A 179 11.36 -1.28 -4.61
C GLU A 179 10.91 0.18 -4.43
N GLN A 180 11.01 0.69 -3.21
CA GLN A 180 10.73 2.10 -2.93
C GLN A 180 11.58 3.01 -3.80
N GLY A 181 10.96 3.99 -4.47
CA GLY A 181 11.64 4.91 -5.38
C GLY A 181 11.72 4.43 -6.84
N ASP A 182 11.33 3.19 -7.16
CA ASP A 182 11.25 2.74 -8.55
C ASP A 182 10.20 3.55 -9.32
N VAL A 183 10.53 3.93 -10.56
CA VAL A 183 9.60 4.65 -11.45
C VAL A 183 8.53 3.69 -11.96
N ILE A 184 7.30 3.88 -11.52
CA ILE A 184 6.14 3.05 -11.87
C ILE A 184 5.29 3.60 -13.02
N GLY A 185 5.48 4.88 -13.38
CA GLY A 185 4.78 5.54 -14.47
C GLY A 185 5.11 7.03 -14.52
N GLU A 186 4.36 7.75 -15.34
CA GLU A 186 4.46 9.21 -15.46
C GLU A 186 3.12 9.85 -15.14
N ALA A 187 3.13 11.02 -14.50
CA ALA A 187 1.93 11.80 -14.24
C ALA A 187 1.22 12.17 -15.55
N GLY A 188 -0.09 12.16 -15.52
CA GLY A 188 -0.91 12.40 -16.70
C GLY A 188 -2.13 13.26 -16.39
N LYS A 189 -3.16 13.07 -17.20
CA LYS A 189 -4.45 13.74 -17.05
C LYS A 189 -5.55 12.69 -16.99
N ASN A 190 -6.55 12.94 -16.16
CA ASN A 190 -7.72 12.10 -16.09
C ASN A 190 -9.01 12.91 -16.42
N SER A 191 -10.12 12.22 -16.54
CA SER A 191 -11.42 12.85 -16.78
C SER A 191 -12.19 13.14 -15.50
N PHE A 192 -11.78 12.57 -14.38
CA PHE A 192 -12.41 12.73 -13.07
C PHE A 192 -12.05 14.08 -12.44
N ASN A 193 -10.75 14.42 -12.35
CA ASN A 193 -10.28 15.71 -11.85
C ASN A 193 -9.56 16.49 -12.96
N LYS A 194 -10.33 17.12 -13.85
CA LYS A 194 -9.78 17.91 -14.96
C LYS A 194 -9.08 19.18 -14.50
N ASP A 195 -9.51 19.73 -13.38
CA ASP A 195 -9.01 20.98 -12.83
C ASP A 195 -7.60 20.84 -12.26
N ALA A 196 -7.22 19.62 -11.86
CA ALA A 196 -5.85 19.35 -11.43
C ALA A 196 -4.82 19.37 -12.58
N GLY A 197 -5.27 19.28 -13.84
CA GLY A 197 -4.38 19.30 -15.01
C GLY A 197 -3.55 18.03 -15.11
N THR A 198 -2.21 18.17 -15.34
CA THR A 198 -1.27 17.03 -15.28
C THR A 198 -0.89 16.80 -13.83
N HIS A 199 -1.26 15.61 -13.29
CA HIS A 199 -1.08 15.28 -11.89
C HIS A 199 -0.95 13.77 -11.69
N VAL A 200 -0.51 13.37 -10.51
CA VAL A 200 -0.74 12.03 -9.96
C VAL A 200 -1.68 12.16 -8.77
N HIS A 201 -2.72 11.35 -8.74
CA HIS A 201 -3.56 11.14 -7.56
C HIS A 201 -2.97 9.95 -6.78
N PHE A 202 -2.61 10.18 -5.52
CA PHE A 202 -1.97 9.20 -4.66
C PHE A 202 -2.80 8.93 -3.42
N GLU A 203 -3.04 7.65 -3.13
CA GLU A 203 -3.75 7.22 -1.95
C GLU A 203 -2.92 6.20 -1.15
N ILE A 204 -3.08 6.23 0.16
CA ILE A 204 -2.72 5.14 1.07
C ILE A 204 -4.03 4.56 1.61
N ARG A 205 -4.19 3.25 1.48
CA ARG A 205 -5.36 2.53 1.99
C ARG A 205 -4.94 1.48 3.00
N LYS A 206 -5.64 1.42 4.12
CA LYS A 206 -5.54 0.37 5.13
C LYS A 206 -6.81 -0.46 5.10
N ASP A 207 -6.68 -1.75 4.77
CA ASP A 207 -7.80 -2.68 4.64
C ASP A 207 -8.92 -2.12 3.73
N GLY A 208 -8.52 -1.44 2.64
CA GLY A 208 -9.41 -0.82 1.65
C GLY A 208 -9.93 0.59 2.01
N ILE A 209 -9.72 1.07 3.24
CA ILE A 209 -10.13 2.41 3.67
C ILE A 209 -8.99 3.40 3.45
N ALA A 210 -9.29 4.50 2.74
CA ALA A 210 -8.33 5.56 2.49
C ALA A 210 -8.00 6.33 3.78
N VAL A 211 -6.70 6.62 3.96
CA VAL A 211 -6.18 7.45 5.06
C VAL A 211 -5.41 8.62 4.46
N ASN A 212 -5.29 9.70 5.21
CA ASN A 212 -4.55 10.90 4.76
C ASN A 212 -3.07 10.57 4.54
N PRO A 213 -2.55 10.55 3.29
CA PRO A 213 -1.16 10.19 3.02
C PRO A 213 -0.15 11.09 3.71
N LEU A 214 -0.47 12.37 3.88
CA LEU A 214 0.43 13.36 4.48
C LEU A 214 0.78 13.06 5.94
N GLU A 215 -0.09 12.29 6.63
CA GLU A 215 0.14 11.88 8.01
C GLU A 215 1.11 10.69 8.14
N PHE A 216 1.32 9.94 7.05
CA PHE A 216 2.08 8.69 7.10
C PHE A 216 3.43 8.74 6.40
N PHE A 217 3.80 9.80 5.71
CA PHE A 217 5.16 9.96 5.22
C PHE A 217 6.16 9.97 6.38
N GLY A 218 7.25 9.22 6.21
CA GLY A 218 8.24 8.97 7.26
C GLY A 218 7.81 7.95 8.32
N LYS A 219 6.62 7.33 8.19
CA LYS A 219 6.13 6.27 9.07
C LYS A 219 6.03 4.94 8.32
N SER A 220 6.15 3.83 9.04
CA SER A 220 6.01 2.49 8.46
C SER A 220 4.55 2.09 8.26
N SER A 221 4.30 1.06 7.46
CA SER A 221 2.95 0.51 7.24
C SER A 221 2.25 0.05 8.52
N SER A 222 3.02 -0.33 9.55
CA SER A 222 2.47 -0.73 10.86
C SER A 222 1.99 0.44 11.72
N ALA A 223 2.33 1.69 11.34
CA ALA A 223 1.87 2.87 12.04
C ALA A 223 0.43 3.28 11.66
N ILE A 224 -0.11 2.70 10.58
CA ILE A 224 -1.49 2.95 10.16
C ILE A 224 -2.42 2.08 11.01
N PRO A 225 -3.31 2.69 11.83
CA PRO A 225 -4.20 1.93 12.70
C PRO A 225 -5.17 1.07 11.88
N SER A 226 -5.55 -0.09 12.43
CA SER A 226 -6.57 -0.94 11.83
C SER A 226 -7.93 -0.25 11.82
N VAL A 227 -8.86 -0.77 11.02
CA VAL A 227 -10.24 -0.23 10.96
C VAL A 227 -10.91 -0.29 12.33
N GLU A 228 -10.66 -1.35 13.09
CA GLU A 228 -11.18 -1.54 14.44
C GLU A 228 -10.63 -0.48 15.40
N GLU A 229 -9.31 -0.23 15.37
CA GLU A 229 -8.68 0.83 16.18
C GLU A 229 -9.18 2.24 15.81
N GLN A 230 -9.43 2.49 14.52
CA GLN A 230 -10.00 3.76 14.06
C GLN A 230 -11.44 3.97 14.56
N GLN A 231 -12.24 2.92 14.55
CA GLN A 231 -13.63 2.96 15.07
C GLN A 231 -13.65 3.20 16.58
N GLU A 232 -12.81 2.49 17.33
CA GLU A 232 -12.69 2.68 18.78
C GLU A 232 -12.25 4.11 19.14
N GLN A 233 -11.31 4.68 18.40
CA GLN A 233 -10.88 6.07 18.60
C GLN A 233 -12.00 7.07 18.30
N GLN A 234 -12.80 6.84 17.26
CA GLN A 234 -13.95 7.71 16.95
C GLN A 234 -15.06 7.61 18.01
N GLU A 235 -15.32 6.42 18.54
CA GLU A 235 -16.30 6.25 19.61
C GLU A 235 -15.85 6.91 20.92
N GLN A 236 -14.58 6.78 21.27
CA GLN A 236 -14.00 7.43 22.45
C GLN A 236 -14.06 8.96 22.34
N GLN A 237 -13.76 9.52 21.16
CA GLN A 237 -13.86 10.96 20.92
C GLN A 237 -15.30 11.47 21.06
N LYS A 238 -16.29 10.78 20.46
CA LYS A 238 -17.71 11.15 20.60
C LYS A 238 -18.19 11.11 22.04
N GLN A 239 -17.68 10.17 22.83
CA GLN A 239 -18.02 10.09 24.26
C GLN A 239 -17.40 11.25 25.07
N GLN A 240 -16.19 11.69 24.71
CA GLN A 240 -15.54 12.84 25.34
C GLN A 240 -16.20 14.17 24.95
N GLU A 241 -16.60 14.33 23.71
CA GLU A 241 -17.33 15.51 23.23
C GLU A 241 -18.69 15.62 23.92
N ALA A 242 -19.45 14.53 24.01
CA ALA A 242 -20.73 14.50 24.71
C ALA A 242 -20.61 14.83 26.23
N GLN A 243 -19.52 14.38 26.87
CA GLN A 243 -19.26 14.72 28.28
C GLN A 243 -18.84 16.18 28.48
N SER A 244 -18.19 16.81 27.51
CA SER A 244 -17.81 18.23 27.58
C SER A 244 -19.02 19.14 27.37
N GLU A 245 -19.95 18.79 26.50
CA GLU A 245 -21.20 19.54 26.29
C GLU A 245 -22.11 19.50 27.54
N ASP A 246 -22.20 18.35 28.22
CA ASP A 246 -22.97 18.24 29.49
C ASP A 246 -22.37 19.08 30.64
N MET A 247 -21.01 19.27 30.63
CA MET A 247 -20.34 20.10 31.63
C MET A 247 -20.53 21.60 31.39
N GLU A 248 -20.66 22.06 30.14
CA GLU A 248 -20.90 23.47 29.83
C GLU A 248 -22.37 23.88 30.16
N THR A 249 -23.34 22.98 29.99
CA THR A 249 -24.75 23.28 30.32
C THR A 249 -25.00 23.37 31.82
N ASP A 250 -24.29 22.60 32.66
CA ASP A 250 -24.42 22.68 34.12
C ASP A 250 -23.83 23.95 34.74
N THR A 251 -22.88 24.59 34.05
CA THR A 251 -22.28 25.88 34.52
C THR A 251 -23.18 27.08 34.24
N ASP A 252 -23.93 27.07 33.14
CA ASP A 252 -24.87 28.18 32.82
C ASP A 252 -26.14 28.18 33.66
N GLU A 253 -26.64 27.02 34.10
CA GLU A 253 -27.80 26.96 35.02
C GLU A 253 -27.46 27.46 36.43
N ASN A 254 -26.22 27.29 36.89
CA ASN A 254 -25.82 27.72 38.25
C ASN A 254 -25.52 29.23 38.36
N GLU A 255 -25.18 29.92 37.28
CA GLU A 255 -25.07 31.38 37.27
C GLU A 255 -26.41 32.11 37.16
N GLY A 256 -27.47 31.47 36.63
CA GLY A 256 -28.83 31.99 36.55
C GLY A 256 -29.54 32.10 37.91
N GLU A 257 -29.31 31.13 38.81
CA GLU A 257 -29.93 31.13 40.15
C GLU A 257 -29.28 32.14 41.12
N ALA A 258 -28.02 32.45 40.99
CA ALA A 258 -27.32 33.43 41.84
C ALA A 258 -27.78 34.89 41.59
N LYS A 259 -28.21 35.23 40.37
CA LYS A 259 -28.67 36.57 40.01
C LYS A 259 -30.12 36.84 40.38
N GLN A 260 -30.97 35.85 40.64
CA GLN A 260 -32.36 36.03 41.00
C GLN A 260 -32.57 36.20 42.53
N LYS A 261 -31.61 35.83 43.38
CA LYS A 261 -31.70 36.02 44.85
C LYS A 261 -31.29 37.43 45.35
N ASP A 262 -30.61 38.19 44.55
CA ASP A 262 -30.09 39.50 44.97
C ASP A 262 -31.05 40.68 44.65
N THR A 263 -32.05 40.47 43.76
CA THR A 263 -33.05 41.49 43.38
C THR A 263 -34.28 41.49 44.26
N SER A 264 -34.50 40.52 45.15
CA SER A 264 -35.67 40.44 46.03
C SER A 264 -35.43 41.00 47.46
N ARG A 265 -34.20 41.48 47.76
CA ARG A 265 -33.86 41.97 49.13
C ARG A 265 -33.75 43.48 49.24
N SER A 266 -34.08 44.25 48.19
CA SER A 266 -33.94 45.73 48.16
C SER A 266 -35.27 46.50 48.17
N MET A 267 -36.40 45.86 48.37
CA MET A 267 -37.71 46.56 48.42
C MET A 267 -38.56 46.29 49.71
N THR A 268 -37.91 46.41 50.85
CA THR A 268 -38.67 46.58 52.11
C THR A 268 -37.82 47.40 53.09
N ASN A 269 -37.84 48.75 52.94
CA ASN A 269 -37.69 49.69 54.01
C ASN A 269 -37.65 51.15 53.45
N ALA A 270 -38.80 51.78 53.32
CA ALA A 270 -39.07 53.19 53.60
C ALA A 270 -40.57 53.43 53.59
#